data_5ccb038c82f3c39305eca9e884ffaf0a
#
_entry.id   5ccb038c82f3c39305eca9e884ffaf0a
#
_cell.length_a   1.000
_cell.length_b   1.000
_cell.length_c   1.000
_cell.angle_alpha   90.00
_cell.angle_beta   90.00
_cell.angle_gamma   90.00
#
_symmetry.space_group_name_H-M   'P 1'
#
loop_
_entity.id
_entity.type
_entity.pdbx_description
1 polymer ?
#
loop_
_entity_poly.entity_id
_entity_poly.type
_entity_poly.pdbx_seq_one_letter_code
_entity_poly.pdbx_strand_id
1 'polypeptide(L)'
;MVHRIRKGTYFGDRGIVLKFMVWGILGMIFVIIFKVFASGVAAAQTARLLPFVTSASFFGLLLTAFMTSILMNVFFAPTFMLLHRITDRYIELGKGKINNILHVKFKDVVSHIDFHEFLRFVVLKTIPFFWIPAHTITFMLPENYRVLMAAYLSIVLGILLSLAKPKEVNENK
;
A
#
# COMPACT_ATOMS: atom_id res chain seq x y z
N MET A 1 -1.17 11.63 -7.64
CA MET A 1 -1.33 12.92 -6.92
C MET A 1 -0.18 13.88 -7.20
N VAL A 2 1.05 13.56 -6.92
CA VAL A 2 2.23 14.44 -7.11
C VAL A 2 2.46 14.88 -8.57
N HIS A 3 2.14 14.04 -9.57
CA HIS A 3 2.24 14.42 -10.98
C HIS A 3 1.27 15.55 -11.38
N ARG A 4 0.11 15.67 -10.72
CA ARG A 4 -0.88 16.74 -10.95
C ARG A 4 -0.50 18.04 -10.26
N ILE A 5 0.15 17.97 -9.09
CA ILE A 5 0.72 19.14 -8.42
C ILE A 5 1.66 19.87 -9.35
N ARG A 6 2.47 19.15 -10.11
CA ARG A 6 3.41 19.70 -11.08
C ARG A 6 2.77 20.35 -12.31
N LYS A 7 1.54 19.93 -12.70
CA LYS A 7 0.80 20.49 -13.85
C LYS A 7 -0.21 21.58 -13.48
N GLY A 8 -0.28 22.00 -12.21
CA GLY A 8 -1.18 23.08 -11.76
C GLY A 8 -2.67 22.74 -11.80
N THR A 9 -3.04 21.49 -12.06
CA THR A 9 -4.44 21.05 -12.09
C THR A 9 -4.84 20.51 -10.71
N TYR A 10 -5.02 21.41 -9.76
CA TYR A 10 -5.57 21.11 -8.45
C TYR A 10 -7.11 21.01 -8.52
N PHE A 11 -7.69 19.98 -7.92
CA PHE A 11 -9.12 19.83 -7.63
C PHE A 11 -10.12 19.80 -8.80
N GLY A 12 -9.69 19.88 -10.06
CA GLY A 12 -10.61 19.85 -11.22
C GLY A 12 -11.13 18.44 -11.58
N ASP A 13 -10.60 17.39 -11.01
CA ASP A 13 -10.97 16.01 -11.34
C ASP A 13 -11.94 15.45 -10.30
N ARG A 14 -13.20 15.29 -10.68
CA ARG A 14 -14.25 14.69 -9.83
C ARG A 14 -13.85 13.31 -9.30
N GLY A 15 -12.94 12.60 -9.98
CA GLY A 15 -12.40 11.31 -9.55
C GLY A 15 -11.49 11.38 -8.31
N ILE A 16 -10.91 12.54 -7.99
CA ILE A 16 -10.01 12.67 -6.84
C ILE A 16 -10.73 12.44 -5.50
N VAL A 17 -11.96 12.93 -5.37
CA VAL A 17 -12.77 12.74 -4.16
C VAL A 17 -13.07 11.25 -3.94
N LEU A 18 -13.46 10.55 -5.02
CA LEU A 18 -13.71 9.10 -4.94
C LEU A 18 -12.45 8.32 -4.57
N LYS A 19 -11.29 8.71 -5.12
CA LYS A 19 -10.00 8.10 -4.73
C LYS A 19 -9.70 8.33 -3.25
N PHE A 20 -9.94 9.53 -2.70
CA PHE A 20 -9.78 9.77 -1.26
C PHE A 20 -10.74 8.95 -0.42
N MET A 21 -12.01 8.78 -0.83
CA MET A 21 -12.97 7.94 -0.13
C MET A 21 -12.51 6.47 -0.12
N VAL A 22 -12.06 5.94 -1.25
CA VAL A 22 -11.51 4.58 -1.35
C VAL A 22 -10.31 4.45 -0.42
N TRP A 23 -9.36 5.38 -0.44
CA TRP A 23 -8.20 5.36 0.45
C TRP A 23 -8.59 5.42 1.93
N GLY A 24 -9.61 6.19 2.30
CA GLY A 24 -10.14 6.22 3.66
C GLY A 24 -10.70 4.87 4.11
N ILE A 25 -11.50 4.23 3.27
CA ILE A 25 -12.04 2.89 3.53
C ILE A 25 -10.91 1.86 3.66
N LEU A 26 -9.96 1.88 2.73
CA LEU A 26 -8.80 0.98 2.76
C LEU A 26 -7.94 1.22 4.00
N GLY A 27 -7.80 2.48 4.44
CA GLY A 27 -7.12 2.84 5.69
C GLY A 27 -7.78 2.23 6.93
N MET A 28 -9.11 2.21 6.99
CA MET A 28 -9.83 1.53 8.08
C MET A 28 -9.60 0.02 8.09
N ILE A 29 -9.50 -0.60 6.91
CA ILE A 29 -9.16 -2.02 6.79
C ILE A 29 -7.77 -2.30 7.36
N PHE A 30 -6.80 -1.42 7.19
CA PHE A 30 -5.45 -1.58 7.76
C PHE A 30 -5.44 -1.72 9.29
N VAL A 31 -6.34 -1.06 10.00
CA VAL A 31 -6.46 -1.21 11.47
C VAL A 31 -6.69 -2.67 11.83
N ILE A 32 -7.65 -3.29 11.15
CA ILE A 32 -8.01 -4.71 11.36
C ILE A 32 -6.85 -5.61 10.96
N ILE A 33 -6.27 -5.38 9.78
CA ILE A 33 -5.19 -6.21 9.24
C ILE A 33 -3.94 -6.17 10.13
N PHE A 34 -3.55 -4.99 10.62
CA PHE A 34 -2.42 -4.86 11.53
C PHE A 34 -2.66 -5.67 12.82
N LYS A 35 -3.87 -5.61 13.36
CA LYS A 35 -4.22 -6.37 14.56
C LYS A 35 -4.21 -7.88 14.30
N VAL A 36 -4.81 -8.33 13.20
CA VAL A 36 -4.86 -9.75 12.82
C VAL A 36 -3.46 -10.33 12.68
N PHE A 37 -2.58 -9.68 11.90
CA PHE A 37 -1.23 -10.19 11.70
C PHE A 37 -0.38 -10.13 12.98
N ALA A 38 -0.44 -9.05 13.74
CA ALA A 38 0.29 -8.94 15.00
C ALA A 38 -0.15 -10.00 16.02
N SER A 39 -1.45 -10.21 16.17
CA SER A 39 -2.01 -11.23 17.07
C SER A 39 -1.73 -12.64 16.55
N GLY A 40 -1.82 -12.88 15.24
CA GLY A 40 -1.54 -14.16 14.61
C GLY A 40 -0.08 -14.58 14.78
N VAL A 41 0.87 -13.66 14.59
CA VAL A 41 2.29 -13.94 14.82
C VAL A 41 2.56 -14.25 16.29
N ALA A 42 2.01 -13.48 17.22
CA ALA A 42 2.15 -13.74 18.65
C ALA A 42 1.60 -15.12 19.04
N ALA A 43 0.43 -15.50 18.53
CA ALA A 43 -0.16 -16.83 18.74
C ALA A 43 0.71 -17.93 18.13
N ALA A 44 1.22 -17.76 16.91
CA ALA A 44 2.10 -18.73 16.25
C ALA A 44 3.45 -18.91 16.98
N GLN A 45 4.00 -17.83 17.54
CA GLN A 45 5.19 -17.91 18.39
C GLN A 45 4.91 -18.68 19.69
N THR A 46 3.77 -18.42 20.34
CA THR A 46 3.34 -19.16 21.54
C THR A 46 3.16 -20.63 21.22
N ALA A 47 2.60 -20.97 20.07
CA ALA A 47 2.45 -22.35 19.60
C ALA A 47 3.75 -22.96 19.07
N ARG A 48 4.89 -22.28 19.13
CA ARG A 48 6.21 -22.69 18.60
C ARG A 48 6.23 -23.02 17.11
N LEU A 49 5.32 -22.45 16.35
CA LEU A 49 5.29 -22.53 14.89
C LEU A 49 6.22 -21.49 14.23
N LEU A 50 6.54 -20.42 14.95
CA LEU A 50 7.49 -19.39 14.55
C LEU A 50 8.59 -19.25 15.62
N PRO A 51 9.80 -18.80 15.23
CA PRO A 51 10.86 -18.52 16.18
C PRO A 51 10.39 -17.57 17.28
N PHE A 52 10.63 -17.96 18.52
CA PHE A 52 10.27 -17.19 19.70
C PHE A 52 11.53 -16.74 20.44
N VAL A 53 11.61 -15.44 20.70
CA VAL A 53 12.57 -14.84 21.63
C VAL A 53 11.76 -13.98 22.59
N THR A 54 12.13 -13.99 23.85
CA THR A 54 11.43 -13.20 24.88
C THR A 54 11.26 -11.74 24.43
N SER A 55 10.03 -11.29 24.36
CA SER A 55 9.66 -9.93 23.93
C SER A 55 10.19 -8.81 24.85
N ALA A 56 10.73 -9.18 26.02
CA ALA A 56 11.40 -8.25 26.95
C ALA A 56 12.74 -7.72 26.42
N SER A 57 13.30 -8.35 25.37
CA SER A 57 14.54 -7.89 24.75
C SER A 57 14.25 -7.13 23.46
N PHE A 58 15.10 -6.15 23.12
CA PHE A 58 15.02 -5.45 21.84
C PHE A 58 15.05 -6.40 20.65
N PHE A 59 15.88 -7.44 20.72
CA PHE A 59 15.95 -8.44 19.65
C PHE A 59 14.66 -9.24 19.50
N GLY A 60 14.01 -9.60 20.62
CA GLY A 60 12.70 -10.28 20.58
C GLY A 60 11.60 -9.41 19.98
N LEU A 61 11.58 -8.11 20.34
CA LEU A 61 10.65 -7.13 19.75
C LEU A 61 10.90 -7.00 18.24
N LEU A 62 12.16 -6.83 17.84
CA LEU A 62 12.55 -6.71 16.43
C LEU A 62 12.17 -7.97 15.62
N LEU A 63 12.46 -9.16 16.15
CA LEU A 63 12.13 -10.43 15.48
C LEU A 63 10.62 -10.58 15.29
N THR A 64 9.82 -10.31 16.31
CA THR A 64 8.36 -10.38 16.23
C THR A 64 7.80 -9.36 15.24
N ALA A 65 8.30 -8.13 15.28
CA ALA A 65 7.92 -7.08 14.34
C ALA A 65 8.29 -7.44 12.89
N PHE A 66 9.48 -7.97 12.68
CA PHE A 66 9.95 -8.41 11.36
C PHE A 66 9.12 -9.57 10.80
N MET A 67 8.82 -10.57 11.61
CA MET A 67 7.94 -11.69 11.20
C MET A 67 6.53 -11.22 10.87
N THR A 68 5.97 -10.33 11.68
CA THR A 68 4.67 -9.73 11.42
C THR A 68 4.68 -8.97 10.09
N SER A 69 5.73 -8.19 9.88
CA SER A 69 5.91 -7.42 8.64
C SER A 69 6.03 -8.33 7.42
N ILE A 70 6.89 -9.36 7.45
CA ILE A 70 7.05 -10.29 6.33
C ILE A 70 5.73 -10.96 6.00
N LEU A 71 5.09 -11.61 6.99
CA LEU A 71 3.85 -12.34 6.74
C LEU A 71 2.74 -11.43 6.20
N MET A 72 2.58 -10.26 6.78
CA MET A 72 1.59 -9.30 6.29
C MET A 72 1.91 -8.85 4.85
N ASN A 73 3.15 -8.50 4.56
CA ASN A 73 3.51 -7.98 3.25
C ASN A 73 3.54 -9.05 2.15
N VAL A 74 3.85 -10.30 2.48
CA VAL A 74 3.84 -11.40 1.50
C VAL A 74 2.42 -11.83 1.17
N PHE A 75 1.55 -11.97 2.17
CA PHE A 75 0.21 -12.52 1.97
C PHE A 75 -0.86 -11.45 1.68
N PHE A 76 -0.78 -10.31 2.31
CA PHE A 76 -1.82 -9.28 2.21
C PHE A 76 -1.47 -8.16 1.24
N ALA A 77 -0.23 -7.64 1.24
CA ALA A 77 0.10 -6.45 0.47
C ALA A 77 -0.11 -6.60 -1.05
N PRO A 78 0.22 -7.72 -1.73
CA PRO A 78 -0.05 -7.86 -3.16
C PRO A 78 -1.54 -7.75 -3.48
N THR A 79 -2.39 -8.42 -2.71
CA THR A 79 -3.86 -8.38 -2.88
C THR A 79 -4.40 -6.98 -2.64
N PHE A 80 -3.93 -6.32 -1.60
CA PHE A 80 -4.32 -4.96 -1.27
C PHE A 80 -3.93 -3.95 -2.36
N MET A 81 -2.68 -4.02 -2.84
CA MET A 81 -2.19 -3.14 -3.90
C MET A 81 -2.90 -3.39 -5.23
N LEU A 82 -3.27 -4.65 -5.53
CA LEU A 82 -4.07 -4.98 -6.70
C LEU A 82 -5.48 -4.43 -6.58
N LEU A 83 -6.14 -4.59 -5.43
CA LEU A 83 -7.47 -4.04 -5.17
C LEU A 83 -7.48 -2.52 -5.34
N HIS A 84 -6.47 -1.84 -4.78
CA HIS A 84 -6.32 -0.41 -4.95
C HIS A 84 -6.16 -0.01 -6.43
N ARG A 85 -5.34 -0.74 -7.19
CA ARG A 85 -5.15 -0.48 -8.62
C ARG A 85 -6.43 -0.71 -9.42
N ILE A 86 -7.20 -1.75 -9.10
CA ILE A 86 -8.50 -2.03 -9.72
C ILE A 86 -9.48 -0.88 -9.44
N THR A 87 -9.61 -0.43 -8.21
CA THR A 87 -10.52 0.67 -7.85
C THR A 87 -10.13 1.98 -8.52
N ASP A 88 -8.84 2.28 -8.60
CA ASP A 88 -8.34 3.45 -9.33
C ASP A 88 -8.71 3.40 -10.82
N ARG A 89 -8.59 2.23 -11.46
CA ARG A 89 -8.96 2.05 -12.87
C ARG A 89 -10.45 2.20 -13.11
N TYR A 90 -11.30 1.69 -12.21
CA TYR A 90 -12.74 1.94 -12.29
C TYR A 90 -13.06 3.44 -12.26
N ILE A 91 -12.44 4.19 -11.35
CA ILE A 91 -12.66 5.62 -11.23
C ILE A 91 -12.16 6.37 -12.47
N GLU A 92 -11.01 5.98 -13.02
CA GLU A 92 -10.42 6.59 -14.22
C GLU A 92 -11.28 6.33 -15.46
N LEU A 93 -11.68 5.10 -15.73
CA LEU A 93 -12.52 4.73 -16.87
C LEU A 93 -13.91 5.36 -16.76
N GLY A 94 -14.47 5.45 -15.56
CA GLY A 94 -15.73 6.14 -15.29
C GLY A 94 -15.62 7.68 -15.30
N LYS A 95 -14.41 8.23 -15.56
CA LYS A 95 -14.13 9.69 -15.56
C LYS A 95 -14.58 10.37 -14.26
N GLY A 96 -14.47 9.67 -13.13
CA GLY A 96 -14.85 10.14 -11.81
C GLY A 96 -16.36 10.34 -11.59
N LYS A 97 -17.21 9.84 -12.46
CA LYS A 97 -18.67 9.90 -12.31
C LYS A 97 -19.21 8.54 -11.88
N ILE A 98 -19.92 8.50 -10.74
CA ILE A 98 -20.45 7.24 -10.16
C ILE A 98 -21.30 6.48 -11.18
N ASN A 99 -22.20 7.18 -11.88
CA ASN A 99 -23.07 6.53 -12.87
C ASN A 99 -22.29 5.83 -14.00
N ASN A 100 -21.20 6.43 -14.46
CA ASN A 100 -20.34 5.81 -15.47
C ASN A 100 -19.53 4.64 -14.88
N ILE A 101 -19.04 4.76 -13.65
CA ILE A 101 -18.28 3.71 -12.95
C ILE A 101 -19.09 2.42 -12.86
N LEU A 102 -20.39 2.52 -12.57
CA LEU A 102 -21.30 1.37 -12.49
C LEU A 102 -21.50 0.63 -13.84
N HIS A 103 -21.21 1.30 -14.96
CA HIS A 103 -21.31 0.72 -16.31
C HIS A 103 -19.96 0.23 -16.86
N VAL A 104 -18.84 0.46 -16.14
CA VAL A 104 -17.53 -0.04 -16.54
C VAL A 104 -17.47 -1.55 -16.36
N LYS A 105 -17.15 -2.28 -17.42
CA LYS A 105 -17.01 -3.73 -17.35
C LYS A 105 -15.70 -4.13 -16.69
N PHE A 106 -15.74 -5.14 -15.84
CA PHE A 106 -14.52 -5.64 -15.15
C PHE A 106 -13.41 -6.04 -16.13
N LYS A 107 -13.77 -6.63 -17.28
CA LYS A 107 -12.82 -6.98 -18.33
C LYS A 107 -12.01 -5.77 -18.80
N ASP A 108 -12.67 -4.63 -18.98
CA ASP A 108 -12.00 -3.40 -19.45
C ASP A 108 -11.05 -2.87 -18.38
N VAL A 109 -11.43 -2.94 -17.10
CA VAL A 109 -10.56 -2.57 -15.99
C VAL A 109 -9.30 -3.41 -15.97
N VAL A 110 -9.45 -4.74 -16.02
CA VAL A 110 -8.32 -5.68 -15.96
C VAL A 110 -7.39 -5.52 -17.17
N SER A 111 -7.93 -5.30 -18.38
CA SER A 111 -7.12 -5.09 -19.58
C SER A 111 -6.27 -3.80 -19.56
N HIS A 112 -6.63 -2.84 -18.72
CA HIS A 112 -5.87 -1.60 -18.52
C HIS A 112 -4.86 -1.67 -17.35
N ILE A 113 -4.70 -2.84 -16.73
CA ILE A 113 -3.69 -3.06 -15.67
C ILE A 113 -2.48 -3.73 -16.30
N ASP A 114 -1.33 -3.08 -16.24
CA ASP A 114 -0.06 -3.70 -16.56
C ASP A 114 0.38 -4.62 -15.41
N PHE A 115 0.06 -5.90 -15.54
CA PHE A 115 0.41 -6.92 -14.54
C PHE A 115 1.91 -7.22 -14.49
N HIS A 116 2.62 -7.07 -15.60
CA HIS A 116 4.07 -7.27 -15.64
C HIS A 116 4.78 -6.18 -14.80
N GLU A 117 4.41 -4.91 -15.02
CA GLU A 117 4.93 -3.81 -14.21
C GLU A 117 4.52 -3.96 -12.74
N PHE A 118 3.27 -4.36 -12.48
CA PHE A 118 2.77 -4.59 -11.13
C PHE A 118 3.60 -5.64 -10.39
N LEU A 119 3.81 -6.81 -10.99
CA LEU A 119 4.60 -7.88 -10.38
C LEU A 119 6.05 -7.46 -10.19
N ARG A 120 6.68 -6.94 -11.22
CA ARG A 120 8.11 -6.57 -11.19
C ARG A 120 8.39 -5.43 -10.23
N PHE A 121 7.60 -4.37 -10.27
CA PHE A 121 7.88 -3.16 -9.51
C PHE A 121 7.25 -3.19 -8.12
N VAL A 122 5.96 -3.55 -8.00
CA VAL A 122 5.28 -3.54 -6.70
C VAL A 122 5.67 -4.76 -5.89
N VAL A 123 5.43 -5.97 -6.42
CA VAL A 123 5.58 -7.20 -5.64
C VAL A 123 7.05 -7.54 -5.39
N LEU A 124 7.90 -7.52 -6.42
CA LEU A 124 9.29 -7.96 -6.30
C LEU A 124 10.26 -6.85 -5.87
N LYS A 125 9.91 -5.59 -6.00
CA LYS A 125 10.81 -4.48 -5.64
C LYS A 125 10.27 -3.67 -4.46
N THR A 126 9.07 -3.10 -4.57
CA THR A 126 8.57 -2.16 -3.55
C THR A 126 8.22 -2.88 -2.24
N ILE A 127 7.61 -4.06 -2.31
CA ILE A 127 7.26 -4.81 -1.09
C ILE A 127 8.52 -5.22 -0.32
N PRO A 128 9.52 -5.92 -0.89
CA PRO A 128 10.67 -6.38 -0.12
C PRO A 128 11.57 -5.23 0.37
N PHE A 129 11.83 -4.23 -0.46
CA PHE A 129 12.84 -3.23 -0.19
C PHE A 129 12.32 -1.96 0.51
N PHE A 130 11.02 -1.71 0.45
CA PHE A 130 10.41 -0.57 1.13
C PHE A 130 9.42 -1.02 2.22
N TRP A 131 8.39 -1.80 1.86
CA TRP A 131 7.30 -2.08 2.80
C TRP A 131 7.70 -3.02 3.94
N ILE A 132 8.48 -4.06 3.69
CA ILE A 132 8.91 -4.97 4.76
C ILE A 132 9.77 -4.22 5.79
N PRO A 133 10.83 -3.47 5.44
CA PRO A 133 11.58 -2.68 6.42
C PRO A 133 10.71 -1.63 7.12
N ALA A 134 9.89 -0.90 6.38
CA ALA A 134 9.05 0.17 6.90
C ALA A 134 8.00 -0.36 7.89
N HIS A 135 7.30 -1.45 7.55
CA HIS A 135 6.35 -2.08 8.46
C HIS A 135 7.03 -2.78 9.64
N THR A 136 8.26 -3.26 9.51
CA THR A 136 9.03 -3.76 10.66
C THR A 136 9.17 -2.65 11.70
N ILE A 137 9.60 -1.45 11.29
CA ILE A 137 9.67 -0.28 12.19
C ILE A 137 8.28 0.05 12.75
N THR A 138 7.25 0.01 11.89
CA THR A 138 5.86 0.27 12.31
C THR A 138 5.40 -0.70 13.40
N PHE A 139 5.69 -1.99 13.28
CA PHE A 139 5.29 -3.00 14.28
C PHE A 139 6.12 -2.94 15.57
N MET A 140 7.26 -2.28 15.57
CA MET A 140 8.01 -1.98 16.80
C MET A 140 7.36 -0.84 17.61
N LEU A 141 6.50 -0.02 16.99
CA LEU A 141 5.79 1.04 17.67
C LEU A 141 4.62 0.51 18.50
N PRO A 142 4.21 1.23 19.57
CA PRO A 142 2.95 0.96 20.24
C PRO A 142 1.76 0.93 19.27
N GLU A 143 0.78 0.09 19.56
CA GLU A 143 -0.34 -0.21 18.64
C GLU A 143 -1.05 1.05 18.13
N ASN A 144 -1.26 2.04 19.01
CA ASN A 144 -1.96 3.29 18.69
C ASN A 144 -1.27 4.14 17.59
N TYR A 145 0.04 3.96 17.37
CA TYR A 145 0.81 4.73 16.39
C TYR A 145 0.97 4.00 15.06
N ARG A 146 0.67 2.70 14.97
CA ARG A 146 0.95 1.87 13.79
C ARG A 146 0.19 2.35 12.55
N VAL A 147 -1.10 2.67 12.70
CA VAL A 147 -1.93 3.12 11.56
C VAL A 147 -1.50 4.50 11.08
N LEU A 148 -1.19 5.41 12.02
CA LEU A 148 -0.66 6.72 11.67
C LEU A 148 0.67 6.63 10.94
N MET A 149 1.56 5.74 11.40
CA MET A 149 2.86 5.50 10.74
C MET A 149 2.67 4.93 9.32
N ALA A 150 1.74 3.99 9.12
CA ALA A 150 1.45 3.46 7.78
C ALA A 150 0.92 4.54 6.83
N ALA A 151 0.06 5.44 7.31
CA ALA A 151 -0.40 6.58 6.52
C ALA A 151 0.76 7.53 6.15
N TYR A 152 1.64 7.83 7.10
CA TYR A 152 2.85 8.63 6.86
C TYR A 152 3.78 7.98 5.83
N LEU A 153 4.04 6.68 5.94
CA LEU A 153 4.88 5.94 4.99
C LEU A 153 4.32 5.95 3.56
N SER A 154 3.00 5.93 3.41
CA SER A 154 2.35 6.05 2.10
C SER A 154 2.63 7.41 1.44
N ILE A 155 2.66 8.49 2.23
CA ILE A 155 3.04 9.82 1.75
C ILE A 155 4.52 9.85 1.36
N VAL A 156 5.39 9.31 2.21
CA VAL A 156 6.84 9.23 1.95
C VAL A 156 7.12 8.46 0.67
N LEU A 157 6.50 7.29 0.49
CA LEU A 157 6.63 6.52 -0.75
C LEU A 157 6.17 7.31 -1.97
N GLY A 158 5.04 8.02 -1.88
CA GLY A 158 4.54 8.86 -2.96
C GLY A 158 5.54 9.95 -3.36
N ILE A 159 6.21 10.57 -2.40
CA ILE A 159 7.25 11.57 -2.63
C ILE A 159 8.47 10.92 -3.29
N LEU A 160 8.98 9.81 -2.74
CA LEU A 160 10.14 9.10 -3.29
C LEU A 160 9.93 8.68 -4.74
N LEU A 161 8.77 8.10 -5.06
CA LEU A 161 8.42 7.71 -6.42
C LEU A 161 8.30 8.90 -7.38
N SER A 162 7.84 10.04 -6.88
CA SER A 162 7.78 11.28 -7.66
C SER A 162 9.17 11.82 -8.01
N LEU A 163 10.12 11.71 -7.10
CA LEU A 163 11.50 12.16 -7.30
C LEU A 163 12.29 11.18 -8.19
N ALA A 164 11.96 9.89 -8.13
CA ALA A 164 12.66 8.84 -8.89
C ALA A 164 12.25 8.78 -10.38
N LYS A 165 11.18 9.46 -10.83
CA LYS A 165 10.83 9.50 -12.26
C LYS A 165 11.87 10.31 -13.03
N PRO A 166 12.45 9.76 -14.12
CA PRO A 166 13.33 10.51 -15.00
C PRO A 166 12.58 11.75 -15.52
N LYS A 167 13.27 12.88 -15.63
CA LYS A 167 12.76 14.02 -16.42
C LYS A 167 12.50 13.51 -17.84
N GLU A 168 11.27 13.64 -18.34
CA GLU A 168 11.01 13.43 -19.77
C GLU A 168 11.99 14.32 -20.52
N VAL A 169 12.91 13.68 -21.26
CA VAL A 169 13.74 14.38 -22.24
C VAL A 169 12.77 14.93 -23.27
N ASN A 170 12.62 16.25 -23.35
CA ASN A 170 11.92 16.88 -24.44
C ASN A 170 12.69 16.54 -25.75
N GLU A 171 12.26 15.52 -26.46
CA GLU A 171 12.57 15.36 -27.87
C GLU A 171 11.77 16.41 -28.67
N ASN A 172 12.19 17.65 -28.56
CA ASN A 172 11.94 18.66 -29.56
C ASN A 172 13.21 18.80 -30.37
N LYS A 173 13.33 18.03 -31.47
CA LYS A 173 14.05 18.38 -32.67
C LYS A 173 13.35 17.81 -33.88
#